data_67f480fb60b2c2fb03d57fc8612ec38d
#
_entry.id   67f480fb60b2c2fb03d57fc8612ec38d
#
_cell.length_a   1.000
_cell.length_b   1.000
_cell.length_c   1.000
_cell.angle_alpha   90.00
_cell.angle_beta   90.00
_cell.angle_gamma   90.00
#
_symmetry.space_group_name_H-M   'P 1'
#
loop_
_entity.id
_entity.type
_entity.pdbx_description
1 polymer ?
#
loop_
_entity_poly.entity_id
_entity_poly.type
_entity_poly.pdbx_seq_one_letter_code
_entity_poly.pdbx_strand_id
1 'polypeptide(L)'
;MNSRLAHFPSNAAAREQSSSYVVLGVMLDRLTLPALPVLRGKRVILRGSGESDIDDRLRHPIDPEEEDGYGSSWRREWDGRRYHTREYLTAARQPADSSAYTWAVEYDGHCIGSAGLRVDVDQHCATYAVGLFVAALRGQGLGREVTSLVASWGFDVLGLHRIQLEVLAGNSRAIRCYLACGFRHEGVRREAELYPDGWKDFILMGLLQPEYATGAPRSRLPDRGGPKAR
;
A
#
# COMPACT_ATOMS: atom_id res chain seq x y z
N MET A 1 -6.31 25.55 42.56
CA MET A 1 -7.05 25.37 41.27
C MET A 1 -6.65 24.00 40.73
N ASN A 2 -7.55 23.01 40.91
CA ASN A 2 -7.30 21.60 40.58
C ASN A 2 -7.62 21.34 39.11
N SER A 3 -6.60 21.04 38.29
CA SER A 3 -6.79 20.49 36.95
C SER A 3 -6.95 18.96 37.06
N ARG A 4 -8.17 18.47 36.83
CA ARG A 4 -8.46 17.03 36.70
C ARG A 4 -7.95 16.57 35.34
N LEU A 5 -6.87 15.82 35.34
CA LEU A 5 -6.45 15.03 34.19
C LEU A 5 -7.45 13.89 34.01
N ALA A 6 -8.10 13.84 32.86
CA ALA A 6 -8.96 12.73 32.48
C ALA A 6 -8.10 11.46 32.30
N HIS A 7 -8.38 10.46 33.13
CA HIS A 7 -7.76 9.15 33.03
C HIS A 7 -8.48 8.37 31.93
N PHE A 8 -7.78 8.08 30.83
CA PHE A 8 -8.27 7.12 29.84
C PHE A 8 -7.94 5.71 30.35
N PRO A 9 -8.91 4.79 30.42
CA PRO A 9 -8.64 3.42 30.84
C PRO A 9 -7.75 2.71 29.83
N SER A 10 -6.73 1.98 30.32
CA SER A 10 -5.84 1.16 29.52
C SER A 10 -6.60 0.03 28.82
N ASN A 11 -6.43 -0.09 27.52
CA ASN A 11 -7.12 -0.98 26.59
C ASN A 11 -6.65 -2.45 26.69
N ALA A 12 -6.31 -2.95 27.89
CA ALA A 12 -5.82 -4.32 28.09
C ALA A 12 -6.92 -5.37 28.33
N ALA A 13 -8.16 -4.95 28.61
CA ALA A 13 -9.27 -5.86 28.95
C ALA A 13 -10.31 -6.09 27.83
N ALA A 14 -10.11 -5.51 26.64
CA ALA A 14 -11.06 -5.58 25.53
C ALA A 14 -10.75 -6.68 24.49
N ARG A 15 -9.85 -7.62 24.79
CA ARG A 15 -9.39 -8.62 23.82
C ARG A 15 -10.15 -9.94 23.80
N GLU A 16 -11.21 -10.10 24.55
CA GLU A 16 -11.97 -11.36 24.62
C GLU A 16 -13.50 -11.21 24.46
N GLN A 17 -13.96 -10.19 23.78
CA GLN A 17 -15.37 -10.19 23.37
C GLN A 17 -15.42 -10.27 21.84
N SER A 18 -15.82 -11.46 21.36
CA SER A 18 -16.28 -11.70 19.99
C SER A 18 -17.38 -10.67 19.68
N SER A 19 -17.01 -9.52 19.11
CA SER A 19 -17.95 -8.47 18.75
C SER A 19 -18.48 -8.75 17.36
N SER A 20 -19.58 -9.49 17.29
CA SER A 20 -20.39 -9.60 16.07
C SER A 20 -21.19 -8.30 15.93
N TYR A 21 -20.85 -7.48 14.96
CA TYR A 21 -21.65 -6.32 14.60
C TYR A 21 -22.81 -6.75 13.69
N VAL A 22 -24.03 -6.64 14.20
CA VAL A 22 -25.24 -6.82 13.40
C VAL A 22 -25.60 -5.49 12.74
N VAL A 23 -25.24 -5.31 11.49
CA VAL A 23 -25.71 -4.22 10.65
C VAL A 23 -26.72 -4.81 9.66
N LEU A 24 -27.99 -4.46 9.80
CA LEU A 24 -29.09 -4.86 8.90
C LEU A 24 -29.29 -6.37 8.74
N GLY A 25 -29.09 -7.17 9.80
CA GLY A 25 -29.38 -8.60 9.77
C GLY A 25 -28.43 -9.48 8.95
N VAL A 26 -27.32 -8.92 8.45
CA VAL A 26 -26.26 -9.67 7.80
C VAL A 26 -25.10 -9.82 8.78
N MET A 27 -24.86 -11.02 9.28
CA MET A 27 -23.59 -11.36 9.94
C MET A 27 -22.55 -11.48 8.85
N LEU A 28 -21.61 -10.54 8.78
CA LEU A 28 -20.40 -10.74 7.99
C LEU A 28 -19.45 -11.59 8.85
N ASP A 29 -19.18 -12.81 8.37
CA ASP A 29 -18.18 -13.64 9.01
C ASP A 29 -16.80 -12.96 8.86
N ARG A 30 -16.01 -13.05 9.93
CA ARG A 30 -14.64 -12.54 9.91
C ARG A 30 -13.84 -13.25 8.83
N LEU A 31 -13.09 -12.51 8.01
CA LEU A 31 -12.25 -13.08 6.96
C LEU A 31 -11.22 -14.04 7.56
N THR A 32 -11.11 -15.21 6.96
CA THR A 32 -10.02 -16.16 7.24
C THR A 32 -8.86 -15.83 6.31
N LEU A 33 -7.71 -15.53 6.88
CA LEU A 33 -6.52 -15.17 6.13
C LEU A 33 -5.69 -16.40 5.78
N PRO A 34 -5.56 -16.79 4.49
CA PRO A 34 -4.71 -17.90 4.07
C PRO A 34 -3.22 -17.52 4.19
N ALA A 35 -2.34 -18.51 4.04
CA ALA A 35 -0.92 -18.28 3.91
C ALA A 35 -0.59 -17.40 2.69
N LEU A 36 0.57 -16.72 2.72
CA LEU A 36 1.05 -15.90 1.62
C LEU A 36 1.15 -16.73 0.32
N PRO A 37 0.38 -16.39 -0.73
CA PRO A 37 0.42 -17.13 -1.99
C PRO A 37 1.56 -16.67 -2.90
N VAL A 38 1.91 -17.49 -3.87
CA VAL A 38 2.67 -17.09 -5.04
C VAL A 38 1.70 -16.66 -6.13
N LEU A 39 1.74 -15.38 -6.55
CA LEU A 39 0.91 -14.86 -7.64
C LEU A 39 1.74 -14.73 -8.90
N ARG A 40 1.27 -15.32 -10.01
CA ARG A 40 1.99 -15.33 -11.27
C ARG A 40 1.29 -14.48 -12.31
N GLY A 41 1.97 -13.45 -12.79
CA GLY A 41 1.55 -12.60 -13.90
C GLY A 41 2.15 -13.09 -15.23
N LYS A 42 2.06 -12.21 -16.22
CA LYS A 42 2.67 -12.47 -17.55
C LYS A 42 4.19 -12.31 -17.51
N ARG A 43 4.69 -11.35 -16.73
CA ARG A 43 6.10 -10.97 -16.66
C ARG A 43 6.63 -10.99 -15.24
N VAL A 44 5.77 -10.77 -14.23
CA VAL A 44 6.17 -10.69 -12.84
C VAL A 44 5.66 -11.88 -12.04
N ILE A 45 6.40 -12.23 -11.00
CA ILE A 45 6.00 -13.21 -9.99
C ILE A 45 6.02 -12.50 -8.65
N LEU A 46 4.94 -12.61 -7.88
CA LEU A 46 4.87 -12.15 -6.49
C LEU A 46 5.03 -13.37 -5.59
N ARG A 47 6.06 -13.37 -4.76
CA ARG A 47 6.41 -14.50 -3.88
C ARG A 47 6.90 -14.03 -2.53
N GLY A 48 7.03 -14.93 -1.59
CA GLY A 48 7.71 -14.64 -0.32
C GLY A 48 9.14 -14.16 -0.57
N SER A 49 9.60 -13.24 0.28
CA SER A 49 10.95 -12.67 0.18
C SER A 49 12.01 -13.71 0.54
N GLY A 50 13.05 -13.81 -0.27
CA GLY A 50 14.25 -14.63 -0.08
C GLY A 50 15.46 -13.81 0.34
N GLU A 51 16.54 -14.46 0.74
CA GLU A 51 17.79 -13.78 1.11
C GLU A 51 18.45 -13.13 -0.10
N SER A 52 18.36 -13.76 -1.26
CA SER A 52 18.85 -13.22 -2.54
C SER A 52 18.19 -11.88 -2.93
N ASP A 53 16.98 -11.60 -2.45
CA ASP A 53 16.29 -10.34 -2.74
C ASP A 53 16.99 -9.15 -2.07
N ILE A 54 17.68 -9.40 -0.96
CA ILE A 54 18.52 -8.39 -0.30
C ILE A 54 19.70 -8.03 -1.19
N ASP A 55 20.33 -9.04 -1.81
CA ASP A 55 21.43 -8.81 -2.75
C ASP A 55 20.97 -8.04 -3.98
N ASP A 56 19.81 -8.39 -4.52
CA ASP A 56 19.20 -7.65 -5.62
C ASP A 56 18.94 -6.19 -5.23
N ARG A 57 18.36 -5.95 -4.04
CA ARG A 57 18.11 -4.58 -3.57
C ARG A 57 19.40 -3.78 -3.38
N LEU A 58 20.44 -4.38 -2.82
CA LEU A 58 21.72 -3.72 -2.54
C LEU A 58 22.53 -3.39 -3.82
N ARG A 59 22.28 -4.08 -4.93
CA ARG A 59 22.91 -3.77 -6.23
C ARG A 59 22.38 -2.46 -6.84
N HIS A 60 21.20 -2.01 -6.43
CA HIS A 60 20.59 -0.81 -6.97
C HIS A 60 20.79 0.37 -6.02
N PRO A 61 21.24 1.53 -6.51
CA PRO A 61 21.35 2.73 -5.69
C PRO A 61 19.95 3.17 -5.21
N ILE A 62 19.93 3.89 -4.11
CA ILE A 62 18.72 4.55 -3.66
C ILE A 62 18.34 5.62 -4.69
N ASP A 63 17.12 5.52 -5.20
CA ASP A 63 16.62 6.46 -6.20
C ASP A 63 15.85 7.59 -5.48
N PRO A 64 16.15 8.86 -5.74
CA PRO A 64 15.41 9.98 -5.14
C PRO A 64 13.88 9.93 -5.37
N GLU A 65 13.42 9.44 -6.54
CA GLU A 65 11.99 9.27 -6.79
C GLU A 65 11.36 8.13 -5.96
N GLU A 66 12.13 7.12 -5.60
CA GLU A 66 11.70 6.08 -4.67
C GLU A 66 11.58 6.66 -3.27
N GLU A 67 12.57 7.44 -2.85
CA GLU A 67 12.55 8.15 -1.57
C GLU A 67 11.30 9.04 -1.43
N ASP A 68 10.93 9.74 -2.48
CA ASP A 68 9.75 10.60 -2.51
C ASP A 68 8.42 9.82 -2.48
N GLY A 69 8.43 8.56 -2.84
CA GLY A 69 7.24 7.70 -2.85
C GLY A 69 6.87 7.10 -1.49
N TYR A 70 7.82 6.98 -0.59
CA TYR A 70 7.61 6.42 0.76
C TYR A 70 7.54 7.55 1.78
N GLY A 71 6.42 7.84 2.34
CA GLY A 71 6.12 8.96 3.23
C GLY A 71 7.15 9.34 4.32
N SER A 72 6.94 10.49 4.94
CA SER A 72 7.88 11.22 5.80
C SER A 72 8.22 10.55 7.14
N SER A 73 7.43 9.58 7.62
CA SER A 73 7.74 8.86 8.87
C SER A 73 9.11 8.21 8.83
N TRP A 74 9.58 7.93 7.63
CA TRP A 74 10.92 7.42 7.32
C TRP A 74 12.00 8.50 7.32
N ARG A 75 11.65 9.77 7.10
CA ARG A 75 12.59 10.84 6.78
C ARG A 75 13.14 11.62 7.98
N ARG A 76 12.49 11.59 9.11
CA ARG A 76 13.02 12.26 10.31
C ARG A 76 14.34 11.66 10.80
N GLU A 77 14.58 10.40 10.45
CA GLU A 77 15.81 9.67 10.75
C GLU A 77 16.52 9.18 9.48
N TRP A 78 16.11 9.68 8.31
CA TRP A 78 16.58 9.19 7.02
C TRP A 78 18.02 9.61 6.75
N ASP A 79 18.95 8.78 7.16
CA ASP A 79 20.17 8.53 6.43
C ASP A 79 19.87 7.35 5.49
N GLY A 80 19.62 7.61 4.20
CA GLY A 80 19.27 6.58 3.22
C GLY A 80 20.23 5.40 3.21
N ARG A 81 21.48 5.61 3.64
CA ARG A 81 22.48 4.57 3.81
C ARG A 81 22.12 3.60 4.93
N ARG A 82 21.51 4.07 6.04
CA ARG A 82 21.15 3.23 7.20
C ARG A 82 20.09 2.20 6.84
N TYR A 83 19.13 2.55 5.98
CA TYR A 83 18.04 1.66 5.57
C TYR A 83 18.40 0.79 4.35
N HIS A 84 19.53 1.08 3.71
CA HIS A 84 20.07 0.30 2.61
C HIS A 84 21.22 -0.60 3.07
N THR A 85 21.02 -1.23 4.22
CA THR A 85 21.97 -2.20 4.80
C THR A 85 21.35 -3.58 4.85
N ARG A 86 22.20 -4.61 4.83
CA ARG A 86 21.74 -6.00 4.92
C ARG A 86 20.96 -6.26 6.20
N GLU A 87 21.41 -5.72 7.32
CA GLU A 87 20.78 -5.88 8.64
C GLU A 87 19.36 -5.32 8.62
N TYR A 88 19.18 -4.10 8.10
CA TYR A 88 17.85 -3.47 8.00
C TYR A 88 16.94 -4.26 7.06
N LEU A 89 17.42 -4.59 5.86
CA LEU A 89 16.61 -5.30 4.86
C LEU A 89 16.23 -6.71 5.33
N THR A 90 17.09 -7.37 6.13
CA THR A 90 16.77 -8.66 6.77
C THR A 90 15.66 -8.51 7.81
N ALA A 91 15.73 -7.49 8.66
CA ALA A 91 14.71 -7.21 9.67
C ALA A 91 13.37 -6.82 9.03
N ALA A 92 13.40 -6.00 7.98
CA ALA A 92 12.20 -5.52 7.27
C ALA A 92 11.44 -6.63 6.51
N ARG A 93 12.04 -7.81 6.30
CA ARG A 93 11.37 -8.97 5.67
C ARG A 93 10.33 -9.64 6.56
N GLN A 94 10.40 -9.44 7.87
CA GLN A 94 9.41 -10.01 8.78
C GLN A 94 8.08 -9.28 8.60
N PRO A 95 6.95 -10.01 8.43
CA PRO A 95 5.64 -9.38 8.39
C PRO A 95 5.38 -8.63 9.71
N ALA A 96 4.85 -7.43 9.60
CA ALA A 96 4.58 -6.59 10.77
C ALA A 96 3.54 -7.22 11.72
N ASP A 97 2.60 -7.96 11.15
CA ASP A 97 1.55 -8.71 11.86
C ASP A 97 0.94 -9.78 10.95
N SER A 98 0.07 -10.63 11.50
CA SER A 98 -0.61 -11.72 10.77
C SER A 98 -1.64 -11.24 9.75
N SER A 99 -1.98 -9.95 9.73
CA SER A 99 -2.91 -9.35 8.78
C SER A 99 -2.22 -8.69 7.58
N ALA A 100 -0.88 -8.73 7.54
CA ALA A 100 -0.09 -8.12 6.49
C ALA A 100 0.51 -9.18 5.55
N TYR A 101 0.23 -9.02 4.27
CA TYR A 101 0.88 -9.76 3.20
C TYR A 101 1.96 -8.89 2.57
N THR A 102 3.16 -9.43 2.43
CA THR A 102 4.28 -8.75 1.76
C THR A 102 4.95 -9.69 0.79
N TRP A 103 4.95 -9.31 -0.49
CA TRP A 103 5.59 -10.04 -1.57
C TRP A 103 6.84 -9.33 -2.04
N ALA A 104 7.86 -10.09 -2.38
CA ALA A 104 8.89 -9.68 -3.32
C ALA A 104 8.30 -9.69 -4.73
N VAL A 105 8.59 -8.67 -5.52
CA VAL A 105 8.25 -8.58 -6.94
C VAL A 105 9.43 -9.08 -7.75
N GLU A 106 9.30 -10.24 -8.35
CA GLU A 106 10.31 -10.85 -9.20
C GLU A 106 10.03 -10.54 -10.67
N TYR A 107 11.07 -10.19 -11.40
CA TYR A 107 11.10 -10.01 -12.85
C TYR A 107 12.42 -10.53 -13.40
N ASP A 108 12.38 -11.41 -14.40
CA ASP A 108 13.55 -12.03 -15.01
C ASP A 108 14.53 -12.67 -13.99
N GLY A 109 13.97 -13.36 -12.99
CA GLY A 109 14.74 -14.04 -11.95
C GLY A 109 15.31 -13.14 -10.85
N HIS A 110 15.08 -11.83 -10.88
CA HIS A 110 15.58 -10.87 -9.92
C HIS A 110 14.46 -10.16 -9.16
N CYS A 111 14.68 -9.84 -7.89
CA CYS A 111 13.77 -8.99 -7.14
C CYS A 111 13.93 -7.54 -7.59
N ILE A 112 12.84 -6.92 -8.03
CA ILE A 112 12.81 -5.54 -8.52
C ILE A 112 12.00 -4.60 -7.64
N GLY A 113 11.36 -5.10 -6.59
CA GLY A 113 10.49 -4.31 -5.74
C GLY A 113 9.75 -5.14 -4.71
N SER A 114 8.79 -4.52 -4.07
CA SER A 114 7.87 -5.18 -3.14
C SER A 114 6.44 -4.71 -3.33
N ALA A 115 5.49 -5.55 -2.95
CA ALA A 115 4.07 -5.20 -2.86
C ALA A 115 3.54 -5.65 -1.51
N GLY A 116 2.66 -4.85 -0.90
CA GLY A 116 2.05 -5.15 0.39
C GLY A 116 0.54 -4.98 0.37
N LEU A 117 -0.16 -5.83 1.13
CA LEU A 117 -1.59 -5.73 1.37
C LEU A 117 -1.83 -5.93 2.87
N ARG A 118 -2.26 -4.88 3.56
CA ARG A 118 -2.65 -4.95 4.98
C ARG A 118 -4.16 -5.05 5.06
N VAL A 119 -4.64 -6.15 5.61
CA VAL A 119 -6.07 -6.50 5.66
C VAL A 119 -6.67 -6.13 7.01
N ASP A 120 -7.79 -5.41 6.98
CA ASP A 120 -8.71 -5.28 8.09
C ASP A 120 -9.78 -6.36 7.93
N VAL A 121 -9.65 -7.43 8.72
CA VAL A 121 -10.50 -8.61 8.59
C VAL A 121 -11.94 -8.37 9.04
N ASP A 122 -12.16 -7.39 9.90
CA ASP A 122 -13.48 -7.08 10.45
C ASP A 122 -14.24 -6.14 9.49
N GLN A 123 -13.53 -5.31 8.72
CA GLN A 123 -14.12 -4.38 7.76
C GLN A 123 -14.11 -4.90 6.32
N HIS A 124 -13.54 -6.08 6.07
CA HIS A 124 -13.34 -6.63 4.71
C HIS A 124 -12.63 -5.64 3.77
N CYS A 125 -11.70 -4.88 4.30
CA CYS A 125 -10.95 -3.85 3.59
C CYS A 125 -9.46 -4.13 3.65
N ALA A 126 -8.71 -3.56 2.71
CA ALA A 126 -7.26 -3.60 2.78
C ALA A 126 -6.60 -2.30 2.31
N THR A 127 -5.43 -2.01 2.86
CA THR A 127 -4.55 -0.95 2.37
C THR A 127 -3.43 -1.58 1.55
N TYR A 128 -3.26 -1.09 0.34
CA TYR A 128 -2.30 -1.57 -0.65
C TYR A 128 -1.12 -0.63 -0.79
N ALA A 129 0.07 -1.20 -0.96
CA ALA A 129 1.29 -0.46 -1.28
C ALA A 129 2.14 -1.24 -2.30
N VAL A 130 2.88 -0.54 -3.16
CA VAL A 130 3.85 -1.12 -4.09
C VAL A 130 5.01 -0.17 -4.32
N GLY A 131 6.22 -0.72 -4.36
CA GLY A 131 7.43 0.02 -4.72
C GLY A 131 8.31 -0.81 -5.65
N LEU A 132 8.74 -0.21 -6.78
CA LEU A 132 9.73 -0.77 -7.68
C LEU A 132 11.01 0.05 -7.58
N PHE A 133 12.08 -0.56 -7.05
CA PHE A 133 13.35 0.13 -6.81
C PHE A 133 14.28 0.16 -8.04
N VAL A 134 14.00 -0.62 -9.09
CA VAL A 134 14.79 -0.60 -10.32
C VAL A 134 14.23 0.48 -11.26
N ALA A 135 14.84 1.67 -11.25
CA ALA A 135 14.38 2.83 -12.00
C ALA A 135 14.19 2.55 -13.51
N ALA A 136 15.12 1.81 -14.11
CA ALA A 136 15.09 1.46 -15.54
C ALA A 136 13.87 0.62 -15.95
N LEU A 137 13.21 -0.06 -15.01
CA LEU A 137 12.02 -0.88 -15.26
C LEU A 137 10.70 -0.13 -15.05
N ARG A 138 10.76 1.11 -14.59
CA ARG A 138 9.57 1.94 -14.40
C ARG A 138 8.96 2.38 -15.74
N GLY A 139 7.67 2.66 -15.74
CA GLY A 139 6.96 3.06 -16.97
C GLY A 139 6.65 1.92 -17.94
N GLN A 140 7.18 0.72 -17.73
CA GLN A 140 6.99 -0.45 -18.61
C GLN A 140 5.73 -1.28 -18.29
N GLY A 141 4.86 -0.79 -17.40
CA GLY A 141 3.60 -1.45 -17.03
C GLY A 141 3.74 -2.55 -15.97
N LEU A 142 4.93 -2.81 -15.43
CA LEU A 142 5.14 -3.85 -14.40
C LEU A 142 4.36 -3.53 -13.12
N GLY A 143 4.38 -2.27 -12.64
CA GLY A 143 3.58 -1.84 -11.49
C GLY A 143 2.08 -2.06 -11.68
N ARG A 144 1.56 -1.87 -12.90
CA ARG A 144 0.17 -2.15 -13.23
C ARG A 144 -0.14 -3.64 -13.14
N GLU A 145 0.76 -4.50 -13.64
CA GLU A 145 0.61 -5.95 -13.56
C GLU A 145 0.61 -6.43 -12.11
N VAL A 146 1.55 -5.94 -11.28
CA VAL A 146 1.60 -6.21 -9.83
C VAL A 146 0.30 -5.79 -9.15
N THR A 147 -0.15 -4.55 -9.35
CA THR A 147 -1.37 -4.01 -8.75
C THR A 147 -2.60 -4.84 -9.14
N SER A 148 -2.70 -5.24 -10.41
CA SER A 148 -3.81 -6.06 -10.88
C SER A 148 -3.81 -7.46 -10.25
N LEU A 149 -2.64 -8.09 -10.07
CA LEU A 149 -2.53 -9.40 -9.42
C LEU A 149 -2.96 -9.34 -7.96
N VAL A 150 -2.49 -8.34 -7.21
CA VAL A 150 -2.85 -8.20 -5.79
C VAL A 150 -4.33 -7.86 -5.64
N ALA A 151 -4.87 -6.97 -6.49
CA ALA A 151 -6.30 -6.63 -6.47
C ALA A 151 -7.18 -7.84 -6.78
N SER A 152 -6.83 -8.62 -7.82
CA SER A 152 -7.56 -9.85 -8.15
C SER A 152 -7.56 -10.84 -6.99
N TRP A 153 -6.39 -11.08 -6.39
CA TRP A 153 -6.30 -11.98 -5.25
C TRP A 153 -7.11 -11.46 -4.04
N GLY A 154 -7.04 -10.16 -3.77
CA GLY A 154 -7.80 -9.56 -2.68
C GLY A 154 -9.32 -9.69 -2.84
N PHE A 155 -9.84 -9.46 -4.05
CA PHE A 155 -11.28 -9.56 -4.31
C PHE A 155 -11.74 -11.01 -4.52
N ASP A 156 -11.02 -11.80 -5.32
CA ASP A 156 -11.49 -13.11 -5.77
C ASP A 156 -11.20 -14.21 -4.74
N VAL A 157 -10.15 -14.07 -3.91
CA VAL A 157 -9.74 -15.10 -2.95
C VAL A 157 -10.00 -14.68 -1.50
N LEU A 158 -9.62 -13.45 -1.11
CA LEU A 158 -9.89 -12.98 0.26
C LEU A 158 -11.33 -12.51 0.45
N GLY A 159 -12.09 -12.22 -0.61
CA GLY A 159 -13.44 -11.68 -0.50
C GLY A 159 -13.49 -10.27 0.05
N LEU A 160 -12.47 -9.44 -0.22
CA LEU A 160 -12.48 -8.06 0.21
C LEU A 160 -13.61 -7.28 -0.46
N HIS A 161 -14.20 -6.36 0.29
CA HIS A 161 -15.15 -5.39 -0.25
C HIS A 161 -14.42 -4.19 -0.87
N ARG A 162 -13.25 -3.81 -0.31
CA ARG A 162 -12.53 -2.59 -0.68
C ARG A 162 -11.02 -2.76 -0.57
N ILE A 163 -10.31 -2.21 -1.56
CA ILE A 163 -8.85 -1.99 -1.49
C ILE A 163 -8.60 -0.49 -1.64
N GLN A 164 -7.81 0.08 -0.76
CA GLN A 164 -7.46 1.50 -0.75
C GLN A 164 -5.96 1.71 -0.74
N LEU A 165 -5.54 2.91 -1.12
CA LEU A 165 -4.14 3.32 -1.06
C LEU A 165 -4.03 4.84 -0.91
N GLU A 166 -2.86 5.27 -0.48
CA GLU A 166 -2.46 6.66 -0.50
C GLU A 166 -1.25 6.82 -1.42
N VAL A 167 -1.22 7.90 -2.19
CA VAL A 167 -0.14 8.18 -3.11
C VAL A 167 0.23 9.66 -3.06
N LEU A 168 1.53 9.98 -3.06
CA LEU A 168 2.01 11.34 -3.11
C LEU A 168 1.40 12.09 -4.31
N ALA A 169 0.83 13.26 -4.09
CA ALA A 169 0.12 14.02 -5.13
C ALA A 169 1.00 14.35 -6.35
N GLY A 170 2.32 14.48 -6.13
CA GLY A 170 3.32 14.68 -7.19
C GLY A 170 3.65 13.42 -8.00
N ASN A 171 3.32 12.21 -7.50
CA ASN A 171 3.66 10.95 -8.17
C ASN A 171 2.66 10.60 -9.28
N SER A 172 2.66 11.40 -10.34
CA SER A 172 1.75 11.23 -11.48
C SER A 172 1.86 9.87 -12.16
N ARG A 173 3.03 9.21 -12.10
CA ARG A 173 3.24 7.87 -12.67
C ARG A 173 2.45 6.83 -11.90
N ALA A 174 2.55 6.81 -10.57
CA ALA A 174 1.81 5.89 -9.71
C ALA A 174 0.30 6.13 -9.81
N ILE A 175 -0.15 7.40 -9.78
CA ILE A 175 -1.56 7.78 -9.94
C ILE A 175 -2.12 7.22 -11.25
N ARG A 176 -1.43 7.41 -12.39
CA ARG A 176 -1.86 6.83 -13.67
C ARG A 176 -1.89 5.30 -13.65
N CYS A 177 -0.96 4.67 -12.94
CA CYS A 177 -0.93 3.22 -12.77
C CYS A 177 -2.19 2.73 -12.04
N TYR A 178 -2.54 3.34 -10.91
CA TYR A 178 -3.71 2.95 -10.11
C TYR A 178 -5.03 3.22 -10.83
N LEU A 179 -5.16 4.39 -11.48
CA LEU A 179 -6.31 4.66 -12.34
C LEU A 179 -6.46 3.62 -13.45
N ALA A 180 -5.32 3.16 -14.02
CA ALA A 180 -5.31 2.12 -15.03
C ALA A 180 -5.72 0.75 -14.50
N CYS A 181 -5.62 0.51 -13.19
CA CYS A 181 -6.10 -0.70 -12.50
C CYS A 181 -7.54 -0.58 -11.98
N GLY A 182 -8.22 0.56 -12.22
CA GLY A 182 -9.60 0.79 -11.80
C GLY A 182 -9.79 1.55 -10.51
N PHE A 183 -8.71 1.87 -9.78
CA PHE A 183 -8.82 2.73 -8.59
C PHE A 183 -9.38 4.10 -8.96
N ARG A 184 -10.17 4.67 -8.05
CA ARG A 184 -10.77 5.99 -8.20
C ARG A 184 -10.19 6.95 -7.18
N HIS A 185 -10.08 8.21 -7.56
CA HIS A 185 -9.73 9.30 -6.67
C HIS A 185 -10.88 9.57 -5.69
N GLU A 186 -10.60 9.59 -4.39
CA GLU A 186 -11.62 9.78 -3.34
C GLU A 186 -11.42 11.07 -2.55
N GLY A 187 -10.19 11.59 -2.52
CA GLY A 187 -9.90 12.81 -1.81
C GLY A 187 -8.42 13.16 -1.77
N VAL A 188 -8.11 14.24 -1.06
CA VAL A 188 -6.74 14.71 -0.83
C VAL A 188 -6.54 14.94 0.66
N ARG A 189 -5.53 14.31 1.23
CA ARG A 189 -4.98 14.67 2.54
C ARG A 189 -3.98 15.81 2.31
N ARG A 190 -4.42 17.04 2.58
CA ARG A 190 -3.57 18.21 2.40
C ARG A 190 -2.53 18.27 3.49
N GLU A 191 -1.29 18.66 3.14
CA GLU A 191 -0.18 18.83 4.08
C GLU A 191 -0.02 17.64 5.03
N ALA A 192 -0.20 16.43 4.49
CA ALA A 192 -0.30 15.19 5.28
C ALA A 192 1.03 14.78 5.89
N GLU A 193 2.14 15.06 5.20
CA GLU A 193 3.46 14.64 5.62
C GLU A 193 4.52 15.70 5.35
N LEU A 194 5.48 15.85 6.29
CA LEU A 194 6.57 16.78 6.17
C LEU A 194 7.77 16.13 5.48
N TYR A 195 8.20 16.72 4.38
CA TYR A 195 9.38 16.36 3.58
C TYR A 195 10.47 17.42 3.75
N PRO A 196 11.73 17.17 3.34
CA PRO A 196 12.81 18.16 3.45
C PRO A 196 12.50 19.48 2.72
N ASP A 197 11.72 19.43 1.65
CA ASP A 197 11.31 20.57 0.83
C ASP A 197 9.90 21.12 1.18
N GLY A 198 9.30 20.65 2.30
CA GLY A 198 8.02 21.14 2.82
C GLY A 198 6.94 20.07 2.94
N TRP A 199 5.75 20.52 3.32
CA TRP A 199 4.57 19.67 3.47
C TRP A 199 4.09 19.14 2.12
N LYS A 200 3.67 17.89 2.10
CA LYS A 200 3.17 17.22 0.88
C LYS A 200 1.74 16.74 1.05
N ASP A 201 1.00 16.85 -0.04
CA ASP A 201 -0.35 16.31 -0.15
C ASP A 201 -0.30 14.85 -0.60
N PHE A 202 -1.22 14.05 -0.08
CA PHE A 202 -1.46 12.68 -0.53
C PHE A 202 -2.86 12.55 -1.13
N ILE A 203 -2.95 11.81 -2.23
CA ILE A 203 -4.21 11.45 -2.87
C ILE A 203 -4.68 10.13 -2.28
N LEU A 204 -5.92 10.11 -1.81
CA LEU A 204 -6.63 8.90 -1.39
C LEU A 204 -7.26 8.26 -2.62
N MET A 205 -7.03 6.99 -2.82
CA MET A 205 -7.63 6.23 -3.91
C MET A 205 -8.22 4.92 -3.40
N GLY A 206 -9.36 4.52 -3.95
CA GLY A 206 -10.06 3.28 -3.60
C GLY A 206 -10.53 2.52 -4.82
N LEU A 207 -10.67 1.20 -4.66
CA LEU A 207 -11.30 0.29 -5.59
C LEU A 207 -12.27 -0.59 -4.82
N LEU A 208 -13.53 -0.62 -5.26
CA LEU A 208 -14.58 -1.44 -4.65
C LEU A 208 -14.78 -2.73 -5.45
N GLN A 209 -15.16 -3.81 -4.75
CA GLN A 209 -15.43 -5.10 -5.36
C GLN A 209 -16.44 -5.04 -6.53
N PRO A 210 -17.58 -4.30 -6.45
CA PRO A 210 -18.48 -4.18 -7.61
C PRO A 210 -17.86 -3.46 -8.80
N GLU A 211 -16.95 -2.52 -8.58
CA GLU A 211 -16.24 -1.79 -9.64
C GLU A 211 -15.22 -2.67 -10.35
N TYR A 212 -14.51 -3.49 -9.55
CA TYR A 212 -13.60 -4.50 -10.06
C TYR A 212 -14.34 -5.53 -10.91
N ALA A 213 -15.45 -6.10 -10.42
CA ALA A 213 -16.23 -7.14 -11.11
C ALA A 213 -16.84 -6.65 -12.44
N THR A 214 -17.25 -5.39 -12.52
CA THR A 214 -17.88 -4.83 -13.73
C THR A 214 -16.88 -4.29 -14.74
N GLY A 215 -15.60 -4.19 -14.38
CA GLY A 215 -14.62 -3.50 -15.21
C GLY A 215 -14.99 -2.03 -15.49
N ALA A 216 -15.66 -1.38 -14.52
CA ALA A 216 -16.26 -0.06 -14.68
C ALA A 216 -15.28 0.98 -15.26
N PRO A 217 -15.75 1.86 -16.16
CA PRO A 217 -14.88 2.83 -16.83
C PRO A 217 -14.22 3.77 -15.82
N ARG A 218 -12.95 4.03 -16.06
CA ARG A 218 -12.04 4.80 -15.23
C ARG A 218 -12.50 6.25 -15.15
N SER A 219 -12.70 6.78 -13.93
CA SER A 219 -12.97 8.21 -13.76
C SER A 219 -11.75 9.02 -14.21
N ARG A 220 -11.97 10.02 -15.09
CA ARG A 220 -10.94 11.04 -15.37
C ARG A 220 -10.71 11.85 -14.09
N LEU A 221 -9.45 12.22 -13.82
CA LEU A 221 -9.16 13.21 -12.79
C LEU A 221 -10.01 14.45 -13.03
N PRO A 222 -10.63 15.04 -11.99
CA PRO A 222 -11.26 16.35 -12.15
C PRO A 222 -10.20 17.33 -12.65
N ASP A 223 -10.55 18.06 -13.69
CA ASP A 223 -9.68 19.06 -14.29
C ASP A 223 -9.26 20.08 -13.22
N ARG A 224 -7.98 20.20 -12.98
CA ARG A 224 -7.45 21.18 -12.01
C ARG A 224 -7.67 22.56 -12.61
N GLY A 225 -8.80 23.16 -12.30
CA GLY A 225 -8.93 24.60 -12.41
C GLY A 225 -7.89 25.25 -11.52
N GLY A 226 -6.73 25.57 -12.09
CA GLY A 226 -5.71 26.34 -11.40
C GLY A 226 -6.31 27.66 -10.89
N PRO A 227 -5.85 28.21 -9.76
CA PRO A 227 -6.32 29.50 -9.30
C PRO A 227 -6.01 30.53 -10.39
N LYS A 228 -7.06 31.17 -10.91
CA LYS A 228 -6.91 32.36 -11.77
C LYS A 228 -6.20 33.42 -10.91
N ALA A 229 -4.96 33.72 -11.28
CA ALA A 229 -4.26 34.87 -10.74
C ALA A 229 -5.12 36.12 -10.88
N ARG A 230 -5.38 36.81 -9.79
CA ARG A 230 -5.85 38.18 -9.77
C ARG A 230 -4.65 39.10 -9.54
#